data_eec96b14efb3d95a0945d5471031b7e9
#
_entry.id   eec96b14efb3d95a0945d5471031b7e9
#
_cell.length_a   1.000
_cell.length_b   1.000
_cell.length_c   1.000
_cell.angle_alpha   90.00
_cell.angle_beta   90.00
_cell.angle_gamma   90.00
#
_symmetry.space_group_name_H-M   'P 1'
#
loop_
_entity.id
_entity.type
_entity.pdbx_description
1 polymer ?
#
loop_
_entity_poly.entity_id
_entity_poly.type
_entity_poly.pdbx_seq_one_letter_code
_entity_poly.pdbx_strand_id
1 'polypeptide(L)'
;MLTTAINGGIVVDVIRGTRHRRNLGIENGRIVEISETPLEAQEVIWADGLTVAPGFIDVHGHVDGNDYAGILSAYQGITTTVGGNCGCSPSSIGDFFRNQESLGFPVNQAMLIGHETALREEAGALDRYKPATEEQIQTMTQLARKALQEGACGISFGLDYVPGSSLDEVIALAQVCKEYDKICPVHTRLLTDKDMYSLYELFQVARKTGVHILISHFVYQYCNGLVEEGLRMVEKAMKENLDIQLDSGMYTNWTTYFNTATFDLQNIQNSHWRWDQMIVATGEHTGSVMTEELYYHMKEKHPCEAIICFERKEQEVYDCLVKPYVMPSTDIGAYAEGEGHPQIAGTYPRYFRKMVREKKLLTLEEAVYKATLLPARVFGFDQKGSIEKGKDADLTIFDPATIRDRSDYPHRGKPDAKPDGIPYVLVNGCLTVCNGEYTGRRCGRIIRK
;
A
#
# COMPACT_ATOMS: atom_id res chain seq x y z
N MET A 1 -29.05 19.82 -8.28
CA MET A 1 -29.67 18.49 -8.61
C MET A 1 -28.58 17.45 -8.43
N LEU A 2 -28.88 16.37 -7.68
CA LEU A 2 -27.88 15.31 -7.43
C LEU A 2 -27.37 14.74 -8.76
N THR A 3 -26.06 14.54 -8.86
CA THR A 3 -25.45 13.87 -10.03
C THR A 3 -25.63 12.37 -9.92
N THR A 4 -25.43 11.79 -8.72
CA THR A 4 -25.56 10.35 -8.48
C THR A 4 -26.32 10.12 -7.16
N ALA A 5 -27.19 9.12 -7.14
CA ALA A 5 -27.79 8.58 -5.93
C ALA A 5 -27.44 7.08 -5.79
N ILE A 6 -27.07 6.68 -4.57
CA ILE A 6 -26.91 5.27 -4.20
C ILE A 6 -28.04 4.93 -3.25
N ASN A 7 -28.96 4.08 -3.70
CA ASN A 7 -30.18 3.75 -2.96
C ASN A 7 -30.15 2.32 -2.43
N GLY A 8 -30.72 2.13 -1.23
CA GLY A 8 -30.99 0.79 -0.64
C GLY A 8 -29.78 0.08 -0.03
N GLY A 9 -28.58 0.68 -0.07
CA GLY A 9 -27.35 0.05 0.41
C GLY A 9 -27.23 -0.02 1.94
N ILE A 10 -26.47 -0.98 2.43
CA ILE A 10 -26.07 -1.10 3.83
C ILE A 10 -24.80 -0.27 4.04
N VAL A 11 -24.96 0.97 4.47
CA VAL A 11 -23.86 1.93 4.67
C VAL A 11 -23.13 1.61 5.97
N VAL A 12 -21.80 1.49 5.90
CA VAL A 12 -20.92 1.28 7.06
C VAL A 12 -20.53 2.64 7.66
N ASP A 13 -20.90 2.87 8.91
CA ASP A 13 -20.42 4.00 9.72
C ASP A 13 -19.17 3.55 10.49
N VAL A 14 -18.02 3.81 9.91
CA VAL A 14 -16.71 3.44 10.49
C VAL A 14 -16.34 4.23 11.74
N ILE A 15 -17.02 5.37 12.00
CA ILE A 15 -16.79 6.19 13.18
C ILE A 15 -17.48 5.56 14.38
N ARG A 16 -18.71 5.06 14.20
CA ARG A 16 -19.50 4.42 15.25
C ARG A 16 -19.34 2.91 15.30
N GLY A 17 -18.70 2.29 14.30
CA GLY A 17 -18.60 0.84 14.19
C GLY A 17 -19.96 0.16 13.96
N THR A 18 -20.84 0.79 13.20
CA THR A 18 -22.22 0.32 12.92
C THR A 18 -22.51 0.32 11.43
N ARG A 19 -23.61 -0.32 11.03
CA ARG A 19 -24.08 -0.29 9.64
C ARG A 19 -25.59 -0.18 9.60
N HIS A 20 -26.10 0.62 8.65
CA HIS A 20 -27.52 0.90 8.51
C HIS A 20 -27.90 1.01 7.04
N ARG A 21 -29.13 0.61 6.70
CA ARG A 21 -29.67 0.90 5.37
C ARG A 21 -29.84 2.41 5.23
N ARG A 22 -29.19 3.00 4.23
CA ARG A 22 -29.22 4.42 3.92
C ARG A 22 -29.13 4.65 2.43
N ASN A 23 -29.50 5.86 2.02
CA ASN A 23 -29.36 6.34 0.66
C ASN A 23 -28.41 7.52 0.67
N LEU A 24 -27.53 7.61 -0.34
CA LEU A 24 -26.49 8.64 -0.44
C LEU A 24 -26.75 9.48 -1.69
N GLY A 25 -26.76 10.79 -1.53
CA GLY A 25 -26.81 11.77 -2.61
C GLY A 25 -25.44 12.40 -2.83
N ILE A 26 -25.00 12.40 -4.08
CA ILE A 26 -23.70 12.89 -4.51
C ILE A 26 -23.88 14.05 -5.48
N GLU A 27 -23.15 15.12 -5.26
CA GLU A 27 -23.06 16.28 -6.14
C GLU A 27 -21.64 16.86 -6.12
N ASN A 28 -21.11 17.21 -7.29
CA ASN A 28 -19.76 17.77 -7.44
C ASN A 28 -18.65 16.94 -6.79
N GLY A 29 -18.78 15.60 -6.83
CA GLY A 29 -17.81 14.66 -6.27
C GLY A 29 -17.84 14.52 -4.75
N ARG A 30 -18.87 15.08 -4.07
CA ARG A 30 -19.03 15.05 -2.62
C ARG A 30 -20.34 14.42 -2.20
N ILE A 31 -20.35 13.81 -1.02
CA ILE A 31 -21.55 13.34 -0.36
C ILE A 31 -22.28 14.56 0.20
N VAL A 32 -23.41 14.89 -0.37
CA VAL A 32 -24.21 16.06 0.06
C VAL A 32 -25.45 15.67 0.87
N GLU A 33 -25.92 14.42 0.70
CA GLU A 33 -27.10 13.94 1.41
C GLU A 33 -26.94 12.49 1.89
N ILE A 34 -27.46 12.21 3.07
CA ILE A 34 -27.63 10.88 3.64
C ILE A 34 -29.07 10.79 4.12
N SER A 35 -29.86 9.87 3.51
CA SER A 35 -31.32 9.81 3.67
C SER A 35 -31.79 8.42 4.06
N GLU A 36 -32.94 8.34 4.73
CA GLU A 36 -33.67 7.09 4.97
C GLU A 36 -34.61 6.73 3.80
N THR A 37 -35.00 7.71 3.00
CA THR A 37 -35.82 7.53 1.82
C THR A 37 -34.98 7.58 0.55
N PRO A 38 -35.38 6.82 -0.50
CA PRO A 38 -34.69 6.88 -1.79
C PRO A 38 -34.56 8.29 -2.35
N LEU A 39 -33.46 8.57 -3.02
CA LEU A 39 -33.11 9.85 -3.61
C LEU A 39 -33.22 9.76 -5.14
N GLU A 40 -33.65 10.88 -5.75
CA GLU A 40 -33.62 11.06 -7.19
C GLU A 40 -32.33 11.77 -7.63
N ALA A 41 -31.74 11.32 -8.73
CA ALA A 41 -30.53 11.89 -9.31
C ALA A 41 -30.48 11.63 -10.83
N GLN A 42 -29.49 12.24 -11.49
CA GLN A 42 -29.23 11.97 -12.91
C GLN A 42 -28.83 10.51 -13.16
N GLU A 43 -28.03 9.93 -12.26
CA GLU A 43 -27.64 8.53 -12.27
C GLU A 43 -28.04 7.88 -10.94
N VAL A 44 -28.70 6.73 -10.98
CA VAL A 44 -29.16 6.02 -9.76
C VAL A 44 -28.57 4.62 -9.74
N ILE A 45 -27.88 4.31 -8.65
CA ILE A 45 -27.34 2.98 -8.36
C ILE A 45 -28.21 2.33 -7.27
N TRP A 46 -28.82 1.19 -7.58
CA TRP A 46 -29.54 0.39 -6.60
C TRP A 46 -28.56 -0.59 -5.95
N ALA A 47 -28.31 -0.43 -4.66
CA ALA A 47 -27.37 -1.22 -3.88
C ALA A 47 -28.05 -2.15 -2.86
N ASP A 48 -29.28 -2.59 -3.18
CA ASP A 48 -30.03 -3.50 -2.31
C ASP A 48 -29.24 -4.80 -2.03
N GLY A 49 -29.06 -5.12 -0.74
CA GLY A 49 -28.28 -6.28 -0.30
C GLY A 49 -26.77 -6.09 -0.33
N LEU A 50 -26.27 -4.98 -0.87
CA LEU A 50 -24.85 -4.68 -0.92
C LEU A 50 -24.41 -3.79 0.25
N THR A 51 -23.15 -3.93 0.62
CA THR A 51 -22.46 -3.03 1.56
C THR A 51 -21.92 -1.82 0.82
N VAL A 52 -22.18 -0.63 1.35
CA VAL A 52 -21.59 0.63 0.89
C VAL A 52 -20.59 1.09 1.95
N ALA A 53 -19.32 1.03 1.61
CA ALA A 53 -18.21 1.46 2.44
C ALA A 53 -17.56 2.73 1.88
N PRO A 54 -16.81 3.50 2.70
CA PRO A 54 -15.85 4.44 2.16
C PRO A 54 -14.90 3.72 1.22
N GLY A 55 -14.37 4.36 0.22
CA GLY A 55 -13.39 3.79 -0.68
C GLY A 55 -12.14 3.34 0.07
N PHE A 56 -11.61 2.18 -0.30
CA PHE A 56 -10.41 1.66 0.38
C PHE A 56 -9.20 2.52 0.05
N ILE A 57 -8.30 2.64 1.02
CA ILE A 57 -7.05 3.40 0.92
C ILE A 57 -5.89 2.44 1.05
N ASP A 58 -5.11 2.30 0.00
CA ASP A 58 -3.89 1.52 -0.01
C ASP A 58 -2.70 2.39 0.35
N VAL A 59 -2.12 2.14 1.51
CA VAL A 59 -1.00 2.92 2.05
C VAL A 59 0.37 2.47 1.54
N HIS A 60 0.40 1.33 0.85
CA HIS A 60 1.64 0.75 0.36
C HIS A 60 1.43 0.18 -1.04
N GLY A 61 1.68 1.00 -2.04
CA GLY A 61 1.64 0.60 -3.44
C GLY A 61 2.78 1.25 -4.22
N HIS A 62 3.20 0.60 -5.28
CA HIS A 62 4.14 1.12 -6.28
C HIS A 62 3.39 1.37 -7.59
N VAL A 63 2.22 2.00 -7.48
CA VAL A 63 1.36 2.34 -8.62
C VAL A 63 2.00 3.44 -9.46
N ASP A 64 2.50 4.49 -8.80
CA ASP A 64 3.40 5.55 -9.30
C ASP A 64 3.09 6.03 -10.73
N GLY A 65 1.80 6.27 -11.01
CA GLY A 65 1.32 6.73 -12.32
C GLY A 65 1.14 5.63 -13.37
N ASN A 66 1.34 4.36 -13.03
CA ASN A 66 1.04 3.25 -13.93
C ASN A 66 -0.46 3.01 -14.03
N ASP A 67 -1.04 3.24 -15.21
CA ASP A 67 -2.49 3.13 -15.44
C ASP A 67 -3.05 1.74 -15.16
N TYR A 68 -2.33 0.70 -15.58
CA TYR A 68 -2.78 -0.68 -15.39
C TYR A 68 -2.85 -1.04 -13.91
N ALA A 69 -1.84 -0.69 -13.13
CA ALA A 69 -1.86 -0.85 -11.68
C ALA A 69 -2.99 -0.03 -11.02
N GLY A 70 -3.26 1.18 -11.53
CA GLY A 70 -4.40 2.00 -11.09
C GLY A 70 -5.76 1.35 -11.38
N ILE A 71 -5.92 0.69 -12.53
CA ILE A 71 -7.14 -0.07 -12.88
C ILE A 71 -7.29 -1.29 -11.96
N LEU A 72 -6.21 -2.04 -11.74
CA LEU A 72 -6.21 -3.20 -10.82
C LEU A 72 -6.53 -2.78 -9.39
N SER A 73 -6.05 -1.61 -8.95
CA SER A 73 -6.43 -1.01 -7.66
C SER A 73 -7.94 -0.75 -7.59
N ALA A 74 -8.52 -0.12 -8.61
CA ALA A 74 -9.96 0.14 -8.67
C ALA A 74 -10.79 -1.16 -8.62
N TYR A 75 -10.38 -2.22 -9.29
CA TYR A 75 -11.06 -3.52 -9.21
C TYR A 75 -11.07 -4.12 -7.80
N GLN A 76 -10.07 -3.81 -6.97
CA GLN A 76 -10.02 -4.22 -5.56
C GLN A 76 -10.88 -3.34 -4.63
N GLY A 77 -11.53 -2.30 -5.15
CA GLY A 77 -12.27 -1.31 -4.35
C GLY A 77 -11.40 -0.19 -3.78
N ILE A 78 -10.13 -0.11 -4.18
CA ILE A 78 -9.22 0.94 -3.78
C ILE A 78 -9.56 2.20 -4.57
N THR A 79 -9.77 3.31 -3.85
CA THR A 79 -10.05 4.62 -4.43
C THR A 79 -8.91 5.62 -4.25
N THR A 80 -7.97 5.26 -3.38
CA THR A 80 -6.79 6.09 -3.07
C THR A 80 -5.57 5.20 -2.87
N THR A 81 -4.47 5.56 -3.52
CA THR A 81 -3.16 4.90 -3.37
C THR A 81 -2.12 5.88 -2.84
N VAL A 82 -1.22 5.39 -2.00
CA VAL A 82 0.01 6.08 -1.61
C VAL A 82 1.17 5.41 -2.34
N GLY A 83 1.77 6.14 -3.27
CA GLY A 83 2.96 5.72 -4.03
C GLY A 83 4.26 6.22 -3.42
N GLY A 84 5.38 5.88 -4.07
CA GLY A 84 6.70 6.29 -3.62
C GLY A 84 7.21 5.53 -2.39
N ASN A 85 6.74 4.31 -2.17
CA ASN A 85 7.11 3.46 -1.04
C ASN A 85 8.52 2.85 -1.18
N CYS A 86 9.01 2.23 -0.12
CA CYS A 86 10.27 1.48 -0.07
C CYS A 86 11.50 2.26 -0.56
N GLY A 87 11.50 3.58 -0.40
CA GLY A 87 12.61 4.44 -0.86
C GLY A 87 12.62 4.73 -2.36
N CYS A 88 11.60 4.30 -3.11
CA CYS A 88 11.52 4.42 -4.55
C CYS A 88 10.43 5.41 -4.96
N SER A 89 10.79 6.52 -5.60
CA SER A 89 9.84 7.50 -6.13
C SER A 89 10.44 8.27 -7.31
N PRO A 90 9.61 8.99 -8.10
CA PRO A 90 10.14 10.05 -8.97
C PRO A 90 10.93 11.08 -8.18
N SER A 91 12.02 11.62 -8.75
CA SER A 91 12.88 12.61 -8.08
C SER A 91 12.20 13.99 -7.93
N SER A 92 11.25 14.34 -8.81
CA SER A 92 10.46 15.57 -8.75
C SER A 92 8.99 15.26 -8.46
N ILE A 93 8.57 15.43 -7.21
CA ILE A 93 7.18 15.22 -6.79
C ILE A 93 6.24 16.23 -7.47
N GLY A 94 6.67 17.49 -7.58
CA GLY A 94 5.88 18.52 -8.22
C GLY A 94 5.63 18.25 -9.71
N ASP A 95 6.64 17.75 -10.45
CA ASP A 95 6.47 17.37 -11.85
C ASP A 95 5.57 16.15 -12.01
N PHE A 96 5.75 15.15 -11.17
CA PHE A 96 4.88 13.99 -11.13
C PHE A 96 3.42 14.41 -10.95
N PHE A 97 3.14 15.24 -9.96
CA PHE A 97 1.78 15.71 -9.70
C PHE A 97 1.18 16.49 -10.88
N ARG A 98 1.93 17.43 -11.47
CA ARG A 98 1.46 18.19 -12.65
C ARG A 98 1.15 17.26 -13.84
N ASN A 99 2.01 16.27 -14.06
CA ASN A 99 1.81 15.30 -15.13
C ASN A 99 0.54 14.46 -14.89
N GLN A 100 0.37 13.91 -13.70
CA GLN A 100 -0.80 13.09 -13.37
C GLN A 100 -2.10 13.90 -13.38
N GLU A 101 -2.09 15.16 -12.95
CA GLU A 101 -3.26 16.06 -13.05
C GLU A 101 -3.66 16.32 -14.50
N SER A 102 -2.70 16.43 -15.41
CA SER A 102 -2.98 16.66 -16.83
C SER A 102 -3.53 15.41 -17.53
N LEU A 103 -3.07 14.22 -17.15
CA LEU A 103 -3.48 12.94 -17.72
C LEU A 103 -4.77 12.39 -17.11
N GLY A 104 -5.06 12.73 -15.86
CA GLY A 104 -6.02 12.05 -15.01
C GLY A 104 -5.53 10.65 -14.62
N PHE A 105 -6.24 9.99 -13.69
CA PHE A 105 -5.87 8.65 -13.23
C PHE A 105 -7.11 7.88 -12.73
N PRO A 106 -7.12 6.53 -12.76
CA PRO A 106 -8.27 5.76 -12.30
C PRO A 106 -8.66 6.01 -10.83
N VAL A 107 -7.67 6.17 -9.93
CA VAL A 107 -7.84 6.35 -8.49
C VAL A 107 -7.09 7.59 -7.99
N ASN A 108 -7.38 8.06 -6.79
CA ASN A 108 -6.63 9.18 -6.19
C ASN A 108 -5.19 8.74 -5.88
N GLN A 109 -4.25 9.65 -6.00
CA GLN A 109 -2.84 9.41 -5.74
C GLN A 109 -2.27 10.40 -4.71
N ALA A 110 -1.67 9.88 -3.65
CA ALA A 110 -0.72 10.59 -2.81
C ALA A 110 0.69 10.01 -3.09
N MET A 111 1.74 10.78 -2.83
CA MET A 111 3.11 10.37 -3.12
C MET A 111 4.04 10.67 -1.96
N LEU A 112 4.91 9.72 -1.65
CA LEU A 112 6.07 9.88 -0.77
C LEU A 112 7.29 10.26 -1.60
N ILE A 113 8.27 10.94 -1.01
CA ILE A 113 9.59 11.08 -1.62
C ILE A 113 10.47 9.90 -1.17
N GLY A 114 11.07 9.20 -2.12
CA GLY A 114 11.88 8.01 -1.88
C GLY A 114 13.31 8.33 -1.48
N HIS A 115 13.80 7.66 -0.46
CA HIS A 115 15.16 7.82 0.03
C HIS A 115 16.21 7.35 -0.98
N GLU A 116 16.02 6.19 -1.63
CA GLU A 116 16.97 5.60 -2.57
C GLU A 116 17.01 6.33 -3.91
N THR A 117 15.93 6.17 -4.69
CA THR A 117 15.91 6.59 -6.10
C THR A 117 15.71 8.08 -6.34
N ALA A 118 15.30 8.83 -5.31
CA ALA A 118 15.17 10.27 -5.41
C ALA A 118 16.23 11.01 -4.59
N LEU A 119 16.30 10.78 -3.27
CA LEU A 119 17.16 11.60 -2.42
C LEU A 119 18.63 11.21 -2.54
N ARG A 120 18.97 9.93 -2.44
CA ARG A 120 20.38 9.48 -2.53
C ARG A 120 20.95 9.67 -3.93
N GLU A 121 20.22 9.32 -4.98
CA GLU A 121 20.69 9.45 -6.36
C GLU A 121 20.96 10.93 -6.71
N GLU A 122 20.01 11.83 -6.42
CA GLU A 122 20.16 13.26 -6.67
C GLU A 122 21.28 13.92 -5.82
N ALA A 123 21.54 13.39 -4.62
CA ALA A 123 22.66 13.81 -3.79
C ALA A 123 24.00 13.18 -4.20
N GLY A 124 24.03 12.30 -5.20
CA GLY A 124 25.25 11.62 -5.66
C GLY A 124 25.74 10.50 -4.74
N ALA A 125 24.88 9.98 -3.83
CA ALA A 125 25.20 8.85 -2.96
C ALA A 125 24.84 7.50 -3.64
N LEU A 126 25.46 7.22 -4.78
CA LEU A 126 25.07 6.12 -5.68
C LEU A 126 25.47 4.72 -5.19
N ASP A 127 26.47 4.62 -4.34
CA ASP A 127 26.92 3.33 -3.81
C ASP A 127 26.01 2.89 -2.65
N ARG A 128 25.14 1.91 -2.92
CA ARG A 128 24.17 1.42 -1.93
C ARG A 128 24.80 0.77 -0.70
N TYR A 129 26.08 0.36 -0.77
CA TYR A 129 26.80 -0.32 0.30
C TYR A 129 27.62 0.63 1.16
N LYS A 130 27.64 1.94 0.83
CA LYS A 130 28.39 2.95 1.58
C LYS A 130 27.47 3.98 2.23
N PRO A 131 27.82 4.46 3.42
CA PRO A 131 27.12 5.59 4.03
C PRO A 131 27.29 6.85 3.17
N ALA A 132 26.26 7.68 3.15
CA ALA A 132 26.35 9.01 2.56
C ALA A 132 27.29 9.90 3.40
N THR A 133 27.98 10.81 2.72
CA THR A 133 28.77 11.85 3.37
C THR A 133 27.85 12.90 4.02
N GLU A 134 28.38 13.70 4.94
CA GLU A 134 27.64 14.77 5.59
C GLU A 134 27.08 15.79 4.56
N GLU A 135 27.84 16.13 3.53
CA GLU A 135 27.39 17.00 2.44
C GLU A 135 26.23 16.39 1.64
N GLN A 136 26.31 15.08 1.35
CA GLN A 136 25.21 14.36 0.69
C GLN A 136 23.96 14.32 1.56
N ILE A 137 24.10 14.09 2.88
CA ILE A 137 22.96 14.12 3.82
C ILE A 137 22.33 15.52 3.85
N GLN A 138 23.13 16.59 3.88
CA GLN A 138 22.63 17.96 3.80
C GLN A 138 21.84 18.20 2.50
N THR A 139 22.37 17.74 1.37
CA THR A 139 21.68 17.83 0.07
C THR A 139 20.36 17.06 0.09
N MET A 140 20.34 15.82 0.58
CA MET A 140 19.12 15.03 0.72
C MET A 140 18.07 15.73 1.58
N THR A 141 18.47 16.36 2.70
CA THR A 141 17.52 17.08 3.58
C THR A 141 16.89 18.30 2.88
N GLN A 142 17.65 18.98 2.01
CA GLN A 142 17.13 20.11 1.21
C GLN A 142 16.14 19.62 0.16
N LEU A 143 16.47 18.54 -0.56
CA LEU A 143 15.57 17.91 -1.54
C LEU A 143 14.28 17.39 -0.88
N ALA A 144 14.40 16.77 0.28
CA ALA A 144 13.26 16.30 1.06
C ALA A 144 12.31 17.45 1.46
N ARG A 145 12.86 18.57 1.98
CA ARG A 145 12.05 19.77 2.30
C ARG A 145 11.31 20.28 1.07
N LYS A 146 11.99 20.36 -0.07
CA LYS A 146 11.36 20.78 -1.32
C LYS A 146 10.18 19.85 -1.69
N ALA A 147 10.39 18.54 -1.67
CA ALA A 147 9.35 17.56 -2.00
C ALA A 147 8.14 17.65 -1.05
N LEU A 148 8.37 17.81 0.27
CA LEU A 148 7.29 18.00 1.25
C LEU A 148 6.54 19.31 1.02
N GLN A 149 7.21 20.40 0.64
CA GLN A 149 6.58 21.67 0.27
C GLN A 149 5.76 21.55 -1.04
N GLU A 150 6.14 20.69 -1.96
CA GLU A 150 5.41 20.39 -3.18
C GLU A 150 4.19 19.50 -2.94
N GLY A 151 4.03 18.94 -1.72
CA GLY A 151 2.86 18.19 -1.29
C GLY A 151 3.09 16.68 -1.12
N ALA A 152 4.34 16.22 -1.04
CA ALA A 152 4.61 14.84 -0.64
C ALA A 152 4.05 14.56 0.75
N CYS A 153 3.46 13.37 0.96
CA CYS A 153 2.85 13.00 2.23
C CYS A 153 3.85 12.45 3.26
N GLY A 154 5.13 12.29 2.89
CA GLY A 154 6.19 11.82 3.78
C GLY A 154 7.46 11.44 3.03
N ILE A 155 8.40 10.84 3.75
CA ILE A 155 9.66 10.30 3.21
C ILE A 155 9.66 8.78 3.42
N SER A 156 9.80 8.00 2.34
CA SER A 156 9.88 6.55 2.45
C SER A 156 11.33 6.06 2.43
N PHE A 157 11.58 4.97 3.16
CA PHE A 157 12.89 4.33 3.24
C PHE A 157 12.81 2.87 2.78
N GLY A 158 13.79 2.44 1.99
CA GLY A 158 14.04 1.04 1.62
C GLY A 158 15.41 0.61 2.16
N LEU A 159 15.52 0.41 3.48
CA LEU A 159 16.82 0.20 4.14
C LEU A 159 17.49 -1.11 3.75
N ASP A 160 16.71 -2.09 3.30
CA ASP A 160 17.23 -3.35 2.75
C ASP A 160 17.88 -3.14 1.36
N TYR A 161 17.39 -2.17 0.59
CA TYR A 161 17.90 -1.88 -0.75
C TYR A 161 19.17 -1.01 -0.74
N VAL A 162 19.36 -0.22 0.32
CA VAL A 162 20.57 0.60 0.56
C VAL A 162 21.20 0.25 1.90
N PRO A 163 21.75 -0.97 2.03
CA PRO A 163 22.27 -1.48 3.31
C PRO A 163 23.41 -0.65 3.91
N GLY A 164 24.07 0.21 3.11
CA GLY A 164 25.11 1.12 3.58
C GLY A 164 24.59 2.40 4.24
N SER A 165 23.26 2.68 4.21
CA SER A 165 22.72 3.90 4.87
C SER A 165 23.03 3.90 6.37
N SER A 166 23.53 5.03 6.87
CA SER A 166 23.79 5.18 8.30
C SER A 166 22.53 5.56 9.08
N LEU A 167 22.54 5.26 10.37
CA LEU A 167 21.45 5.69 11.27
C LEU A 167 21.34 7.23 11.32
N ASP A 168 22.44 7.95 11.22
CA ASP A 168 22.44 9.41 11.24
C ASP A 168 21.81 9.99 9.97
N GLU A 169 22.01 9.35 8.82
CA GLU A 169 21.33 9.68 7.55
C GLU A 169 19.81 9.53 7.70
N VAL A 170 19.35 8.41 8.24
CA VAL A 170 17.91 8.15 8.46
C VAL A 170 17.32 9.14 9.47
N ILE A 171 18.03 9.44 10.57
CA ILE A 171 17.59 10.41 11.59
C ILE A 171 17.49 11.82 10.99
N ALA A 172 18.45 12.25 10.18
CA ALA A 172 18.42 13.58 9.58
C ALA A 172 17.21 13.78 8.68
N LEU A 173 16.88 12.78 7.86
CA LEU A 173 15.68 12.80 7.00
C LEU A 173 14.36 12.66 7.80
N ALA A 174 14.33 11.79 8.80
CA ALA A 174 13.20 11.66 9.70
C ALA A 174 12.91 12.95 10.48
N GLN A 175 13.95 13.69 10.86
CA GLN A 175 13.80 15.02 11.47
C GLN A 175 13.14 16.02 10.53
N VAL A 176 13.50 16.02 9.23
CA VAL A 176 12.82 16.83 8.22
C VAL A 176 11.34 16.44 8.12
N CYS A 177 11.04 15.13 8.11
CA CYS A 177 9.66 14.64 8.08
C CYS A 177 8.86 15.15 9.30
N LYS A 178 9.46 15.12 10.49
CA LYS A 178 8.87 15.66 11.73
C LYS A 178 8.63 17.17 11.68
N GLU A 179 9.54 17.95 11.09
CA GLU A 179 9.40 19.41 10.92
C GLU A 179 8.11 19.78 10.15
N TYR A 180 7.68 18.93 9.23
CA TYR A 180 6.50 19.11 8.40
C TYR A 180 5.26 18.32 8.90
N ASP A 181 5.36 17.67 10.05
CA ASP A 181 4.31 16.79 10.59
C ASP A 181 3.87 15.72 9.59
N LYS A 182 4.86 15.02 9.01
CA LYS A 182 4.68 13.95 8.01
C LYS A 182 5.16 12.61 8.54
N ILE A 183 4.81 11.56 7.82
CA ILE A 183 5.09 10.16 8.16
C ILE A 183 6.35 9.64 7.49
N CYS A 184 7.03 8.69 8.14
CA CYS A 184 8.14 7.92 7.58
C CYS A 184 7.72 6.45 7.40
N PRO A 185 7.24 6.02 6.24
CA PRO A 185 7.12 4.61 5.91
C PRO A 185 8.50 3.99 5.69
N VAL A 186 8.72 2.81 6.29
CA VAL A 186 10.04 2.17 6.27
C VAL A 186 9.94 0.68 5.95
N HIS A 187 10.46 0.30 4.80
CA HIS A 187 10.90 -1.05 4.52
C HIS A 187 12.16 -1.30 5.33
N THR A 188 12.08 -2.16 6.33
CA THR A 188 13.12 -2.33 7.33
C THR A 188 14.36 -2.98 6.75
N ARG A 189 15.51 -2.74 7.36
CA ARG A 189 16.75 -3.43 7.05
C ARG A 189 16.62 -4.89 7.44
N LEU A 190 16.86 -5.80 6.51
CA LEU A 190 16.85 -7.24 6.77
C LEU A 190 18.25 -7.79 6.55
N LEU A 191 19.00 -7.98 7.63
CA LEU A 191 20.38 -8.50 7.57
C LEU A 191 20.41 -10.02 7.47
N THR A 192 19.43 -10.69 8.06
CA THR A 192 19.22 -12.14 8.00
C THR A 192 17.73 -12.45 8.12
N ASP A 193 17.35 -13.70 7.89
CA ASP A 193 15.98 -14.20 8.04
C ASP A 193 15.44 -14.14 9.50
N LYS A 194 16.26 -13.74 10.46
CA LYS A 194 15.91 -13.64 11.89
C LYS A 194 16.37 -12.34 12.52
N ASP A 195 16.43 -11.29 11.72
CA ASP A 195 16.90 -10.00 12.19
C ASP A 195 15.78 -9.19 12.88
N MET A 196 15.91 -9.00 14.19
CA MET A 196 15.05 -8.14 15.00
C MET A 196 15.71 -6.79 15.32
N TYR A 197 16.98 -6.58 14.97
CA TYR A 197 17.69 -5.31 15.20
C TYR A 197 17.12 -4.18 14.34
N SER A 198 16.58 -4.52 13.18
CA SER A 198 15.89 -3.57 12.30
C SER A 198 14.76 -2.80 13.00
N LEU A 199 14.01 -3.44 13.91
CA LEU A 199 13.00 -2.74 14.71
C LEU A 199 13.63 -1.80 15.74
N TYR A 200 14.75 -2.18 16.37
CA TYR A 200 15.47 -1.28 17.29
C TYR A 200 16.00 -0.04 16.59
N GLU A 201 16.50 -0.18 15.36
CA GLU A 201 16.92 0.95 14.54
C GLU A 201 15.79 1.97 14.41
N LEU A 202 14.58 1.52 14.04
CA LEU A 202 13.40 2.38 13.89
C LEU A 202 12.94 3.00 15.21
N PHE A 203 12.98 2.23 16.30
CA PHE A 203 12.65 2.77 17.62
C PHE A 203 13.63 3.84 18.06
N GLN A 204 14.92 3.75 17.69
CA GLN A 204 15.90 4.81 17.95
C GLN A 204 15.58 6.05 17.11
N VAL A 205 15.23 5.91 15.83
CA VAL A 205 14.79 7.03 14.99
C VAL A 205 13.59 7.71 15.63
N ALA A 206 12.55 6.96 15.99
CA ALA A 206 11.34 7.51 16.63
C ALA A 206 11.64 8.22 17.95
N ARG A 207 12.51 7.66 18.82
CA ARG A 207 12.89 8.29 20.10
C ARG A 207 13.65 9.59 19.91
N LYS A 208 14.56 9.64 18.92
CA LYS A 208 15.39 10.83 18.69
C LYS A 208 14.64 11.97 18.01
N THR A 209 13.68 11.66 17.16
CA THR A 209 12.99 12.64 16.31
C THR A 209 11.55 12.94 16.72
N GLY A 210 10.89 11.97 17.35
CA GLY A 210 9.44 12.02 17.61
C GLY A 210 8.61 11.95 16.33
N VAL A 211 9.17 11.45 15.21
CA VAL A 211 8.46 11.29 13.95
C VAL A 211 7.49 10.12 14.03
N HIS A 212 6.40 10.21 13.28
CA HIS A 212 5.50 9.09 13.04
C HIS A 212 6.14 8.07 12.09
N ILE A 213 6.32 6.83 12.53
CA ILE A 213 6.86 5.73 11.72
C ILE A 213 5.75 4.77 11.31
N LEU A 214 5.69 4.44 10.02
CA LEU A 214 4.94 3.33 9.49
C LEU A 214 5.91 2.20 9.11
N ILE A 215 5.86 1.08 9.83
CA ILE A 215 6.66 -0.09 9.47
C ILE A 215 5.94 -0.80 8.33
N SER A 216 6.56 -0.79 7.16
CA SER A 216 5.98 -1.25 5.90
C SER A 216 5.87 -2.78 5.83
N HIS A 217 4.80 -3.27 5.19
CA HIS A 217 4.55 -4.69 4.84
C HIS A 217 5.11 -5.70 5.86
N PHE A 218 4.77 -5.50 7.13
CA PHE A 218 5.38 -6.17 8.30
C PHE A 218 5.51 -7.68 8.16
N VAL A 219 4.50 -8.37 7.64
CA VAL A 219 4.54 -9.83 7.46
C VAL A 219 5.61 -10.27 6.46
N TYR A 220 5.95 -9.44 5.46
CA TYR A 220 6.97 -9.80 4.48
C TYR A 220 8.38 -9.79 5.04
N GLN A 221 8.59 -9.08 6.13
CA GLN A 221 9.87 -9.00 6.84
C GLN A 221 9.97 -10.06 7.95
N TYR A 222 8.89 -10.29 8.71
CA TYR A 222 8.93 -11.03 9.96
C TYR A 222 8.12 -12.34 9.99
N CYS A 223 7.35 -12.68 8.93
CA CYS A 223 6.52 -13.88 8.84
C CYS A 223 7.35 -15.19 8.63
N ASN A 224 8.41 -15.34 9.40
CA ASN A 224 9.29 -16.51 9.43
C ASN A 224 9.39 -17.12 10.84
N GLY A 225 8.34 -16.93 11.65
CA GLY A 225 8.26 -17.30 13.06
C GLY A 225 8.55 -16.15 14.01
N LEU A 226 8.71 -14.91 13.51
CA LEU A 226 9.07 -13.73 14.31
C LEU A 226 7.93 -12.70 14.47
N VAL A 227 6.78 -12.88 13.82
CA VAL A 227 5.68 -11.91 13.86
C VAL A 227 5.23 -11.65 15.30
N GLU A 228 5.03 -12.67 16.11
CA GLU A 228 4.61 -12.50 17.52
C GLU A 228 5.62 -11.69 18.32
N GLU A 229 6.92 -12.00 18.18
CA GLU A 229 7.98 -11.26 18.87
C GLU A 229 8.04 -9.81 18.38
N GLY A 230 8.03 -9.60 17.06
CA GLY A 230 8.03 -8.27 16.47
C GLY A 230 6.85 -7.42 16.93
N LEU A 231 5.65 -7.98 16.96
CA LEU A 231 4.45 -7.30 17.46
C LEU A 231 4.60 -6.94 18.95
N ARG A 232 5.15 -7.83 19.80
CA ARG A 232 5.43 -7.51 21.20
C ARG A 232 6.42 -6.37 21.36
N MET A 233 7.47 -6.33 20.53
CA MET A 233 8.43 -5.22 20.52
C MET A 233 7.78 -3.89 20.11
N VAL A 234 6.96 -3.89 19.07
CA VAL A 234 6.19 -2.72 18.62
C VAL A 234 5.22 -2.25 19.71
N GLU A 235 4.44 -3.15 20.30
CA GLU A 235 3.50 -2.82 21.38
C GLU A 235 4.21 -2.25 22.62
N LYS A 236 5.43 -2.71 22.92
CA LYS A 236 6.27 -2.13 23.97
C LYS A 236 6.71 -0.72 23.62
N ALA A 237 7.18 -0.50 22.39
CA ALA A 237 7.58 0.82 21.93
C ALA A 237 6.41 1.82 21.91
N MET A 238 5.21 1.38 21.51
CA MET A 238 3.97 2.19 21.60
C MET A 238 3.62 2.56 23.05
N LYS A 239 3.81 1.66 24.02
CA LYS A 239 3.64 1.96 25.47
C LYS A 239 4.67 2.97 25.99
N GLU A 240 5.79 3.11 25.33
CA GLU A 240 6.80 4.17 25.58
C GLU A 240 6.43 5.49 24.86
N ASN A 241 5.22 5.61 24.31
CA ASN A 241 4.68 6.74 23.54
C ASN A 241 5.44 7.01 22.22
N LEU A 242 6.03 5.99 21.61
CA LEU A 242 6.50 6.11 20.24
C LEU A 242 5.30 6.00 19.27
N ASP A 243 5.25 6.90 18.31
CA ASP A 243 4.18 6.95 17.31
C ASP A 243 4.50 6.00 16.16
N ILE A 244 3.98 4.78 16.26
CA ILE A 244 4.27 3.68 15.33
C ILE A 244 2.96 3.04 14.87
N GLN A 245 2.83 2.88 13.56
CA GLN A 245 1.82 2.06 12.90
C GLN A 245 2.48 1.03 11.99
N LEU A 246 1.69 0.06 11.54
CA LEU A 246 2.14 -0.98 10.61
C LEU A 246 1.18 -1.09 9.44
N ASP A 247 1.70 -1.45 8.28
CA ASP A 247 0.91 -2.03 7.21
C ASP A 247 1.33 -3.48 6.92
N SER A 248 0.47 -4.24 6.27
CA SER A 248 0.72 -5.64 5.98
C SER A 248 -0.10 -6.17 4.83
N GLY A 249 0.53 -6.96 3.98
CA GLY A 249 -0.14 -7.71 2.93
C GLY A 249 -0.95 -8.90 3.46
N MET A 250 -1.72 -9.52 2.54
CA MET A 250 -2.58 -10.71 2.81
C MET A 250 -1.97 -12.03 2.34
N TYR A 251 -0.73 -12.02 1.87
CA TYR A 251 -0.05 -13.19 1.33
C TYR A 251 1.13 -13.59 2.23
N THR A 252 1.55 -14.83 2.10
CA THR A 252 2.69 -15.38 2.87
C THR A 252 4.02 -15.18 2.17
N ASN A 253 4.00 -14.60 1.01
CA ASN A 253 5.11 -14.37 0.11
C ASN A 253 5.12 -12.93 -0.36
N TRP A 254 6.27 -12.49 -0.79
CA TRP A 254 6.55 -11.13 -1.25
C TRP A 254 7.26 -11.15 -2.60
N THR A 255 7.36 -10.02 -3.23
CA THR A 255 8.08 -9.85 -4.49
C THR A 255 8.89 -8.57 -4.48
N THR A 256 10.10 -8.62 -5.04
CA THR A 256 10.88 -7.42 -5.36
C THR A 256 11.76 -7.67 -6.59
N TYR A 257 12.43 -6.63 -7.07
CA TYR A 257 13.29 -6.69 -8.25
C TYR A 257 14.61 -7.41 -7.97
N PHE A 258 15.05 -8.18 -8.94
CA PHE A 258 16.19 -9.08 -8.82
C PHE A 258 17.55 -8.36 -8.73
N ASN A 259 17.61 -7.10 -9.13
CA ASN A 259 18.80 -6.24 -9.00
C ASN A 259 18.98 -5.63 -7.61
N THR A 260 18.07 -5.87 -6.67
CA THR A 260 18.19 -5.39 -5.28
C THR A 260 19.25 -6.18 -4.52
N ALA A 261 19.76 -5.57 -3.43
CA ALA A 261 20.71 -6.23 -2.53
C ALA A 261 20.14 -7.49 -1.86
N THR A 262 18.82 -7.57 -1.72
CA THR A 262 18.09 -8.73 -1.19
C THR A 262 18.47 -10.04 -1.91
N PHE A 263 18.69 -9.99 -3.22
CA PHE A 263 19.07 -11.14 -4.05
C PHE A 263 20.57 -11.25 -4.30
N ASP A 264 21.41 -10.58 -3.54
CA ASP A 264 22.84 -10.89 -3.55
C ASP A 264 23.08 -12.31 -3.00
N LEU A 265 23.99 -13.05 -3.64
CA LEU A 265 24.21 -14.45 -3.30
C LEU A 265 24.51 -14.66 -1.79
N GLN A 266 25.25 -13.73 -1.18
CA GLN A 266 25.55 -13.79 0.25
C GLN A 266 24.28 -13.63 1.10
N ASN A 267 23.33 -12.76 0.70
CA ASN A 267 22.08 -12.58 1.43
C ASN A 267 21.16 -13.79 1.30
N ILE A 268 21.08 -14.40 0.11
CA ILE A 268 20.37 -15.67 -0.11
C ILE A 268 20.94 -16.77 0.80
N GLN A 269 22.26 -16.88 0.90
CA GLN A 269 22.93 -17.85 1.75
C GLN A 269 22.70 -17.57 3.25
N ASN A 270 22.81 -16.31 3.67
CA ASN A 270 22.57 -15.90 5.06
C ASN A 270 21.12 -16.16 5.50
N SER A 271 20.17 -15.99 4.59
CA SER A 271 18.74 -16.24 4.81
C SER A 271 18.35 -17.70 4.62
N HIS A 272 19.30 -18.57 4.28
CA HIS A 272 19.08 -20.00 4.05
C HIS A 272 17.99 -20.31 3.01
N TRP A 273 17.79 -19.42 2.04
CA TRP A 273 16.81 -19.62 0.99
C TRP A 273 17.25 -20.72 0.03
N ARG A 274 16.27 -21.52 -0.39
CA ARG A 274 16.47 -22.53 -1.44
C ARG A 274 15.99 -21.97 -2.77
N TRP A 275 16.61 -22.39 -3.85
CA TRP A 275 16.24 -21.97 -5.20
C TRP A 275 14.76 -22.26 -5.50
N ASP A 276 14.24 -23.41 -5.09
CA ASP A 276 12.86 -23.84 -5.33
C ASP A 276 11.80 -23.02 -4.55
N GLN A 277 12.21 -22.11 -3.68
CA GLN A 277 11.35 -21.16 -2.97
C GLN A 277 11.17 -19.83 -3.72
N MET A 278 11.83 -19.68 -4.87
CA MET A 278 11.78 -18.45 -5.67
C MET A 278 11.17 -18.74 -7.03
N ILE A 279 10.28 -17.84 -7.48
CA ILE A 279 9.61 -17.91 -8.78
C ILE A 279 9.80 -16.58 -9.50
N VAL A 280 10.15 -16.66 -10.77
CA VAL A 280 10.23 -15.47 -11.64
C VAL A 280 8.83 -14.91 -11.85
N ALA A 281 8.65 -13.63 -11.55
CA ALA A 281 7.35 -12.96 -11.59
C ALA A 281 7.08 -12.22 -12.89
N THR A 282 8.13 -11.78 -13.57
CA THR A 282 8.03 -10.93 -14.77
C THR A 282 8.99 -11.38 -15.87
N GLY A 283 8.75 -10.92 -17.10
CA GLY A 283 9.59 -11.14 -18.26
C GLY A 283 9.48 -12.53 -18.88
N GLU A 284 10.47 -12.88 -19.71
CA GLU A 284 10.40 -14.10 -20.54
C GLU A 284 10.40 -15.41 -19.71
N HIS A 285 10.90 -15.37 -18.48
CA HIS A 285 10.94 -16.53 -17.57
C HIS A 285 9.77 -16.55 -16.56
N THR A 286 8.75 -15.71 -16.74
CA THR A 286 7.58 -15.64 -15.85
C THR A 286 7.00 -17.01 -15.55
N GLY A 287 6.83 -17.32 -14.25
CA GLY A 287 6.34 -18.61 -13.77
C GLY A 287 7.41 -19.69 -13.60
N SER A 288 8.65 -19.46 -14.02
CA SER A 288 9.74 -20.41 -13.83
C SER A 288 10.19 -20.48 -12.37
N VAL A 289 10.36 -21.68 -11.86
CA VAL A 289 10.99 -21.92 -10.54
C VAL A 289 12.49 -21.67 -10.69
N MET A 290 13.07 -20.93 -9.74
CA MET A 290 14.48 -20.62 -9.74
C MET A 290 15.35 -21.87 -9.60
N THR A 291 16.44 -21.88 -10.34
CA THR A 291 17.55 -22.83 -10.18
C THR A 291 18.85 -22.04 -10.07
N GLU A 292 19.93 -22.68 -9.64
CA GLU A 292 21.22 -22.00 -9.59
C GLU A 292 21.66 -21.49 -10.98
N GLU A 293 21.45 -22.28 -12.03
CA GLU A 293 21.75 -21.88 -13.41
C GLU A 293 20.91 -20.66 -13.84
N LEU A 294 19.59 -20.70 -13.58
CA LEU A 294 18.69 -19.59 -13.90
C LEU A 294 19.04 -18.34 -13.10
N TYR A 295 19.47 -18.47 -11.85
CA TYR A 295 19.91 -17.33 -11.03
C TYR A 295 21.06 -16.57 -11.71
N TYR A 296 22.12 -17.25 -12.13
CA TYR A 296 23.26 -16.60 -12.77
C TYR A 296 22.87 -16.03 -14.15
N HIS A 297 22.06 -16.75 -14.92
CA HIS A 297 21.53 -16.25 -16.18
C HIS A 297 20.74 -14.94 -16.00
N MET A 298 19.81 -14.92 -15.05
CA MET A 298 18.99 -13.74 -14.81
C MET A 298 19.80 -12.57 -14.24
N LYS A 299 20.76 -12.81 -13.33
CA LYS A 299 21.65 -11.75 -12.85
C LYS A 299 22.41 -11.05 -13.96
N GLU A 300 22.80 -11.79 -15.00
CA GLU A 300 23.53 -11.26 -16.16
C GLU A 300 22.61 -10.60 -17.19
N LYS A 301 21.49 -11.23 -17.54
CA LYS A 301 20.65 -10.85 -18.67
C LYS A 301 19.35 -10.15 -18.33
N HIS A 302 18.77 -10.45 -17.16
CA HIS A 302 17.44 -10.01 -16.74
C HIS A 302 17.42 -9.46 -15.29
N PRO A 303 18.36 -8.57 -14.91
CA PRO A 303 18.49 -8.12 -13.52
C PRO A 303 17.31 -7.26 -13.03
N CYS A 304 16.52 -6.70 -13.95
CA CYS A 304 15.37 -5.85 -13.61
C CYS A 304 14.05 -6.60 -13.48
N GLU A 305 14.05 -7.94 -13.66
CA GLU A 305 12.85 -8.74 -13.48
C GLU A 305 12.54 -8.93 -11.99
N ALA A 306 11.25 -9.17 -11.68
CA ALA A 306 10.81 -9.39 -10.32
C ALA A 306 10.80 -10.86 -9.94
N ILE A 307 11.10 -11.15 -8.68
CA ILE A 307 11.10 -12.51 -8.12
C ILE A 307 10.14 -12.58 -6.95
N ILE A 308 9.30 -13.62 -6.92
CA ILE A 308 8.45 -13.97 -5.79
C ILE A 308 9.16 -14.97 -4.92
N CYS A 309 9.23 -14.71 -3.62
CA CYS A 309 9.79 -15.63 -2.64
C CYS A 309 8.66 -16.28 -1.84
N PHE A 310 8.63 -17.62 -1.86
CA PHE A 310 7.68 -18.41 -1.10
C PHE A 310 8.26 -18.79 0.23
N GLU A 311 7.65 -18.30 1.25
CA GLU A 311 7.84 -18.81 2.60
C GLU A 311 6.59 -18.57 3.43
N ARG A 312 6.35 -19.33 4.53
CA ARG A 312 5.75 -18.76 5.72
C ARG A 312 4.35 -19.24 6.06
N LYS A 313 4.05 -19.05 7.32
CA LYS A 313 2.82 -19.55 7.94
C LYS A 313 1.67 -18.55 7.75
N GLU A 314 0.62 -18.96 7.06
CA GLU A 314 -0.57 -18.12 6.85
C GLU A 314 -1.16 -17.59 8.19
N GLN A 315 -0.99 -18.31 9.31
CA GLN A 315 -1.44 -17.88 10.62
C GLN A 315 -0.77 -16.58 11.08
N GLU A 316 0.52 -16.39 10.80
CA GLU A 316 1.25 -15.17 11.18
C GLU A 316 0.72 -13.92 10.46
N VAL A 317 0.22 -14.08 9.21
CA VAL A 317 -0.47 -13.00 8.47
C VAL A 317 -1.73 -12.58 9.21
N TYR A 318 -2.51 -13.54 9.70
CA TYR A 318 -3.73 -13.27 10.45
C TYR A 318 -3.44 -12.64 11.81
N ASP A 319 -2.46 -13.14 12.54
CA ASP A 319 -2.05 -12.64 13.86
C ASP A 319 -1.56 -11.17 13.78
N CYS A 320 -0.96 -10.80 12.66
CA CYS A 320 -0.59 -9.41 12.38
C CYS A 320 -1.82 -8.55 12.06
N LEU A 321 -2.63 -8.97 11.10
CA LEU A 321 -3.74 -8.16 10.59
C LEU A 321 -4.92 -7.99 11.57
N VAL A 322 -5.04 -8.81 12.62
CA VAL A 322 -6.04 -8.57 13.68
C VAL A 322 -5.69 -7.39 14.58
N LYS A 323 -4.41 -6.98 14.65
CA LYS A 323 -3.99 -5.88 15.53
C LYS A 323 -4.60 -4.56 15.08
N PRO A 324 -5.12 -3.72 16.01
CA PRO A 324 -5.88 -2.51 15.66
C PRO A 324 -5.04 -1.43 14.98
N TYR A 325 -3.73 -1.48 15.13
CA TYR A 325 -2.75 -0.54 14.56
C TYR A 325 -2.11 -1.04 13.25
N VAL A 326 -2.58 -2.13 12.67
CA VAL A 326 -2.09 -2.69 11.40
C VAL A 326 -3.12 -2.45 10.30
N MET A 327 -2.72 -1.81 9.23
CA MET A 327 -3.54 -1.56 8.04
C MET A 327 -3.31 -2.65 6.98
N PRO A 328 -4.34 -3.12 6.24
CA PRO A 328 -4.10 -3.92 5.04
C PRO A 328 -3.46 -3.04 3.96
N SER A 329 -2.52 -3.60 3.22
CA SER A 329 -1.84 -2.96 2.09
C SER A 329 -1.60 -3.95 0.97
N THR A 330 -1.47 -3.46 -0.28
CA THR A 330 -1.30 -4.36 -1.43
C THR A 330 0.16 -4.68 -1.73
N ASP A 331 1.05 -3.72 -1.58
CA ASP A 331 2.41 -3.78 -2.12
C ASP A 331 2.39 -4.06 -3.64
N ILE A 332 1.38 -3.48 -4.33
CA ILE A 332 1.18 -3.63 -5.78
C ILE A 332 2.35 -3.01 -6.54
N GLY A 333 2.97 -3.81 -7.43
CA GLY A 333 3.96 -3.32 -8.38
C GLY A 333 3.35 -2.92 -9.72
N ALA A 334 4.14 -2.24 -10.55
CA ALA A 334 3.82 -1.91 -11.93
C ALA A 334 4.35 -3.02 -12.86
N TYR A 335 3.50 -3.99 -13.19
CA TYR A 335 3.83 -5.13 -14.02
C TYR A 335 3.04 -5.10 -15.34
N ALA A 336 3.49 -5.87 -16.33
CA ALA A 336 2.72 -6.11 -17.55
C ALA A 336 1.51 -7.04 -17.25
N GLU A 337 0.56 -7.07 -18.20
CA GLU A 337 -0.62 -7.96 -18.08
C GLU A 337 -0.18 -9.44 -17.99
N GLY A 338 -0.73 -10.15 -17.02
CA GLY A 338 -0.42 -11.56 -16.76
C GLY A 338 0.84 -11.81 -15.94
N GLU A 339 1.53 -10.75 -15.52
CA GLU A 339 2.77 -10.83 -14.74
C GLU A 339 2.58 -10.38 -13.28
N GLY A 340 3.59 -10.63 -12.46
CA GLY A 340 3.69 -10.14 -11.10
C GLY A 340 3.18 -11.11 -10.04
N HIS A 341 2.94 -10.57 -8.86
CA HIS A 341 2.45 -11.28 -7.68
C HIS A 341 0.91 -11.13 -7.58
N PRO A 342 0.14 -12.15 -7.12
CA PRO A 342 -1.32 -12.07 -7.03
C PRO A 342 -1.87 -10.95 -6.13
N GLN A 343 -1.05 -10.32 -5.32
CA GLN A 343 -1.42 -9.12 -4.52
C GLN A 343 -1.90 -7.95 -5.39
N ILE A 344 -1.46 -7.88 -6.65
CA ILE A 344 -1.81 -6.78 -7.56
C ILE A 344 -3.30 -6.67 -7.88
N ALA A 345 -4.05 -7.78 -7.72
CA ALA A 345 -5.50 -7.81 -7.97
C ALA A 345 -6.29 -8.47 -6.83
N GLY A 346 -5.62 -9.08 -5.85
CA GLY A 346 -6.29 -9.94 -4.89
C GLY A 346 -6.28 -9.52 -3.43
N THR A 347 -5.47 -8.54 -3.00
CA THR A 347 -5.23 -8.29 -1.58
C THR A 347 -6.49 -7.91 -0.80
N TYR A 348 -7.22 -6.87 -1.19
CA TYR A 348 -8.41 -6.43 -0.45
C TYR A 348 -9.56 -7.44 -0.55
N PRO A 349 -9.87 -8.03 -1.72
CA PRO A 349 -10.86 -9.10 -1.79
C PRO A 349 -10.51 -10.32 -0.93
N ARG A 350 -9.22 -10.73 -0.89
CA ARG A 350 -8.72 -11.79 -0.02
C ARG A 350 -8.83 -11.41 1.46
N TYR A 351 -8.52 -10.15 1.81
CA TYR A 351 -8.63 -9.63 3.16
C TYR A 351 -10.06 -9.76 3.69
N PHE A 352 -11.06 -9.28 2.97
CA PHE A 352 -12.46 -9.42 3.40
C PHE A 352 -12.92 -10.87 3.42
N ARG A 353 -12.54 -11.66 2.41
CA ARG A 353 -12.86 -13.10 2.37
C ARG A 353 -12.27 -13.83 3.57
N LYS A 354 -10.98 -13.68 3.82
CA LYS A 354 -10.24 -14.43 4.85
C LYS A 354 -10.56 -13.93 6.26
N MET A 355 -10.40 -12.62 6.50
CA MET A 355 -10.48 -12.07 7.86
C MET A 355 -11.92 -11.97 8.37
N VAL A 356 -12.88 -11.65 7.49
CA VAL A 356 -14.29 -11.44 7.88
C VAL A 356 -15.11 -12.71 7.68
N ARG A 357 -15.16 -13.26 6.45
CA ARG A 357 -16.10 -14.33 6.11
C ARG A 357 -15.64 -15.72 6.55
N GLU A 358 -14.40 -16.12 6.21
CA GLU A 358 -13.93 -17.48 6.47
C GLU A 358 -13.43 -17.68 7.89
N LYS A 359 -12.55 -16.82 8.37
CA LYS A 359 -11.91 -16.96 9.69
C LYS A 359 -12.65 -16.23 10.81
N LYS A 360 -13.49 -15.24 10.47
CA LYS A 360 -14.26 -14.43 11.44
C LYS A 360 -13.40 -13.79 12.53
N LEU A 361 -12.21 -13.32 12.13
CA LEU A 361 -11.24 -12.68 13.03
C LEU A 361 -11.53 -11.19 13.22
N LEU A 362 -12.22 -10.57 12.26
CA LEU A 362 -12.68 -9.19 12.30
C LEU A 362 -14.19 -9.15 11.97
N THR A 363 -14.90 -8.21 12.57
CA THR A 363 -16.21 -7.81 12.06
C THR A 363 -16.07 -7.08 10.73
N LEU A 364 -17.15 -6.94 9.99
CA LEU A 364 -17.12 -6.20 8.72
C LEU A 364 -16.75 -4.72 8.97
N GLU A 365 -17.30 -4.13 10.03
CA GLU A 365 -17.06 -2.75 10.42
C GLU A 365 -15.59 -2.49 10.79
N GLU A 366 -14.97 -3.39 11.57
CA GLU A 366 -13.55 -3.32 11.90
C GLU A 366 -12.67 -3.45 10.66
N ALA A 367 -12.99 -4.38 9.76
CA ALA A 367 -12.25 -4.58 8.53
C ALA A 367 -12.34 -3.35 7.61
N VAL A 368 -13.52 -2.77 7.46
CA VAL A 368 -13.71 -1.53 6.69
C VAL A 368 -12.98 -0.37 7.35
N TYR A 369 -13.06 -0.20 8.68
CA TYR A 369 -12.33 0.84 9.40
C TYR A 369 -10.82 0.78 9.12
N LYS A 370 -10.23 -0.41 9.19
CA LYS A 370 -8.80 -0.64 8.95
C LYS A 370 -8.38 -0.38 7.49
N ALA A 371 -9.30 -0.57 6.56
CA ALA A 371 -9.07 -0.34 5.13
C ALA A 371 -9.39 1.10 4.68
N THR A 372 -9.96 1.95 5.56
CA THR A 372 -10.48 3.28 5.16
C THR A 372 -10.11 4.39 6.14
N LEU A 373 -10.76 4.47 7.32
CA LEU A 373 -10.59 5.58 8.25
C LEU A 373 -9.23 5.55 8.96
N LEU A 374 -8.73 4.35 9.30
CA LEU A 374 -7.41 4.22 9.93
C LEU A 374 -6.30 4.78 9.01
N PRO A 375 -6.15 4.32 7.75
CA PRO A 375 -5.17 4.90 6.84
C PRO A 375 -5.39 6.39 6.56
N ALA A 376 -6.64 6.83 6.43
CA ALA A 376 -6.94 8.26 6.26
C ALA A 376 -6.42 9.10 7.42
N ARG A 377 -6.56 8.63 8.67
CA ARG A 377 -6.06 9.31 9.87
C ARG A 377 -4.52 9.30 9.92
N VAL A 378 -3.92 8.15 9.62
CA VAL A 378 -2.46 7.96 9.64
C VAL A 378 -1.76 8.91 8.66
N PHE A 379 -2.33 9.10 7.47
CA PHE A 379 -1.80 10.01 6.45
C PHE A 379 -2.42 11.42 6.47
N GLY A 380 -3.38 11.67 7.37
CA GLY A 380 -4.05 12.96 7.49
C GLY A 380 -4.96 13.30 6.29
N PHE A 381 -5.58 12.33 5.63
CA PHE A 381 -6.49 12.56 4.50
C PHE A 381 -7.89 12.95 4.99
N ASP A 382 -8.05 14.19 5.45
CA ASP A 382 -9.23 14.68 6.17
C ASP A 382 -10.55 14.55 5.41
N GLN A 383 -10.51 14.53 4.07
CA GLN A 383 -11.71 14.43 3.23
C GLN A 383 -12.10 12.98 2.88
N LYS A 384 -11.33 11.98 3.35
CA LYS A 384 -11.47 10.57 2.97
C LYS A 384 -11.72 9.64 4.16
N GLY A 385 -11.98 8.38 3.89
CA GLY A 385 -12.04 7.30 4.87
C GLY A 385 -13.35 7.18 5.66
N SER A 386 -14.33 8.08 5.49
CA SER A 386 -15.66 7.99 6.12
C SER A 386 -16.78 8.48 5.22
N ILE A 387 -17.99 7.99 5.43
CA ILE A 387 -19.20 8.44 4.74
C ILE A 387 -19.90 9.51 5.59
N GLU A 388 -19.61 10.77 5.28
CA GLU A 388 -20.16 11.94 5.98
C GLU A 388 -20.51 13.04 4.96
N LYS A 389 -21.49 13.90 5.28
CA LYS A 389 -21.81 15.05 4.43
C LYS A 389 -20.60 15.98 4.31
N GLY A 390 -20.29 16.37 3.08
CA GLY A 390 -19.17 17.25 2.73
C GLY A 390 -17.86 16.51 2.41
N LYS A 391 -17.73 15.22 2.73
CA LYS A 391 -16.57 14.40 2.36
C LYS A 391 -16.58 14.05 0.88
N ASP A 392 -15.42 13.68 0.36
CA ASP A 392 -15.28 13.17 -1.00
C ASP A 392 -16.12 11.90 -1.16
N ALA A 393 -16.81 11.78 -2.29
CA ALA A 393 -17.61 10.60 -2.61
C ALA A 393 -16.73 9.48 -3.21
N ASP A 394 -15.75 9.03 -2.43
CA ASP A 394 -14.95 7.84 -2.68
C ASP A 394 -15.63 6.66 -1.99
N LEU A 395 -16.20 5.75 -2.77
CA LEU A 395 -17.06 4.69 -2.26
C LEU A 395 -16.75 3.35 -2.91
N THR A 396 -16.76 2.27 -2.11
CA THR A 396 -16.70 0.89 -2.57
C THR A 396 -17.99 0.19 -2.20
N ILE A 397 -18.69 -0.32 -3.21
CA ILE A 397 -19.96 -1.06 -3.05
C ILE A 397 -19.68 -2.52 -3.37
N PHE A 398 -19.87 -3.39 -2.39
CA PHE A 398 -19.52 -4.80 -2.51
C PHE A 398 -20.48 -5.73 -1.77
N ASP A 399 -20.48 -6.97 -2.18
CA ASP A 399 -21.21 -8.05 -1.50
C ASP A 399 -20.26 -8.81 -0.54
N PRO A 400 -20.41 -8.69 0.79
CA PRO A 400 -19.55 -9.38 1.74
C PRO A 400 -19.67 -10.90 1.70
N ALA A 401 -20.76 -11.44 1.11
CA ALA A 401 -20.95 -12.87 0.96
C ALA A 401 -20.18 -13.46 -0.23
N THR A 402 -19.93 -12.67 -1.28
CA THR A 402 -19.31 -13.15 -2.53
C THR A 402 -17.94 -12.56 -2.83
N ILE A 403 -17.56 -11.45 -2.17
CA ILE A 403 -16.25 -10.83 -2.39
C ILE A 403 -15.11 -11.84 -2.22
N ARG A 404 -14.27 -11.97 -3.25
CA ARG A 404 -13.10 -12.88 -3.24
C ARG A 404 -12.08 -12.52 -4.32
N ASP A 405 -10.82 -12.86 -4.02
CA ASP A 405 -9.74 -12.88 -4.98
C ASP A 405 -9.88 -14.03 -5.99
N ARG A 406 -9.42 -13.76 -7.22
CA ARG A 406 -9.30 -14.75 -8.32
C ARG A 406 -7.85 -14.90 -8.77
N SER A 407 -7.02 -13.95 -8.34
CA SER A 407 -5.60 -13.92 -8.68
C SER A 407 -4.85 -15.13 -8.08
N ASP A 408 -3.89 -15.64 -8.83
CA ASP A 408 -3.00 -16.73 -8.42
C ASP A 408 -1.59 -16.47 -8.97
N TYR A 409 -0.61 -17.18 -8.49
CA TYR A 409 0.79 -17.04 -8.88
C TYR A 409 1.00 -17.41 -10.35
N PRO A 410 1.97 -16.79 -11.05
CA PRO A 410 2.12 -16.96 -12.51
C PRO A 410 2.40 -18.40 -12.94
N HIS A 411 2.96 -19.25 -12.08
CA HIS A 411 3.15 -20.68 -12.37
C HIS A 411 1.89 -21.55 -12.19
N ARG A 412 0.77 -20.96 -11.68
CA ARG A 412 -0.48 -21.70 -11.41
C ARG A 412 -1.70 -21.03 -12.02
N GLY A 413 -1.66 -19.74 -12.28
CA GLY A 413 -2.81 -18.99 -12.77
C GLY A 413 -2.43 -17.60 -13.25
N LYS A 414 -3.39 -16.66 -13.13
CA LYS A 414 -3.20 -15.25 -13.52
C LYS A 414 -3.05 -14.38 -12.28
N PRO A 415 -1.91 -13.67 -12.11
CA PRO A 415 -1.70 -12.75 -10.99
C PRO A 415 -2.69 -11.58 -10.95
N ASP A 416 -3.11 -11.14 -12.10
CA ASP A 416 -3.97 -9.98 -12.35
C ASP A 416 -5.45 -10.33 -12.57
N ALA A 417 -5.86 -11.57 -12.25
CA ALA A 417 -7.25 -12.00 -12.41
C ALA A 417 -8.20 -11.14 -11.57
N LYS A 418 -9.16 -10.51 -12.24
CA LYS A 418 -10.15 -9.62 -11.64
C LYS A 418 -10.94 -10.32 -10.52
N PRO A 419 -11.11 -9.67 -9.35
CA PRO A 419 -11.84 -10.25 -8.23
C PRO A 419 -13.35 -10.30 -8.48
N ASP A 420 -14.06 -11.08 -7.67
CA ASP A 420 -15.53 -11.09 -7.63
C ASP A 420 -16.07 -10.24 -6.48
N GLY A 421 -17.34 -9.85 -6.58
CA GLY A 421 -18.14 -9.30 -5.49
C GLY A 421 -17.99 -7.80 -5.26
N ILE A 422 -17.34 -7.05 -6.16
CA ILE A 422 -17.23 -5.59 -6.13
C ILE A 422 -17.87 -5.00 -7.40
N PRO A 423 -19.21 -4.83 -7.43
CA PRO A 423 -19.88 -4.33 -8.62
C PRO A 423 -19.64 -2.85 -8.91
N TYR A 424 -19.45 -2.00 -7.88
CA TYR A 424 -19.32 -0.55 -8.11
C TYR A 424 -18.20 0.06 -7.26
N VAL A 425 -17.43 0.95 -7.89
CA VAL A 425 -16.44 1.80 -7.23
C VAL A 425 -16.59 3.22 -7.74
N LEU A 426 -16.76 4.16 -6.83
CA LEU A 426 -16.82 5.59 -7.15
C LEU A 426 -15.56 6.29 -6.63
N VAL A 427 -14.94 7.09 -7.49
CA VAL A 427 -13.78 7.94 -7.16
C VAL A 427 -14.19 9.38 -7.39
N ASN A 428 -14.15 10.19 -6.33
CA ASN A 428 -14.65 11.58 -6.37
C ASN A 428 -16.07 11.70 -6.98
N GLY A 429 -16.96 10.76 -6.62
CA GLY A 429 -18.33 10.71 -7.11
C GLY A 429 -18.50 10.19 -8.55
N CYS A 430 -17.42 9.84 -9.20
CA CYS A 430 -17.40 9.34 -10.58
C CYS A 430 -17.37 7.80 -10.55
N LEU A 431 -18.27 7.18 -11.27
CA LEU A 431 -18.35 5.72 -11.37
C LEU A 431 -17.16 5.18 -12.17
N THR A 432 -16.15 4.69 -11.47
CA THR A 432 -14.90 4.16 -12.05
C THR A 432 -15.02 2.68 -12.39
N VAL A 433 -15.70 1.90 -11.53
CA VAL A 433 -16.07 0.50 -11.82
C VAL A 433 -17.60 0.41 -11.80
N CYS A 434 -18.17 -0.19 -12.84
CA CYS A 434 -19.61 -0.39 -13.01
C CYS A 434 -19.88 -1.85 -13.41
N ASN A 435 -20.74 -2.54 -12.66
CA ASN A 435 -21.01 -3.98 -12.83
C ASN A 435 -19.73 -4.84 -12.89
N GLY A 436 -18.72 -4.45 -12.10
CA GLY A 436 -17.44 -5.12 -12.03
C GLY A 436 -16.50 -4.83 -13.21
N GLU A 437 -16.82 -3.88 -14.10
CA GLU A 437 -15.98 -3.50 -15.23
C GLU A 437 -15.49 -2.04 -15.11
N TYR A 438 -14.23 -1.81 -15.47
CA TYR A 438 -13.65 -0.46 -15.52
C TYR A 438 -14.33 0.35 -16.62
N THR A 439 -14.79 1.55 -16.28
CA THR A 439 -15.58 2.41 -17.19
C THR A 439 -14.72 3.25 -18.15
N GLY A 440 -13.41 3.23 -18.01
CA GLY A 440 -12.49 4.12 -18.73
C GLY A 440 -12.40 5.53 -18.14
N ARG A 441 -13.15 5.85 -17.08
CA ARG A 441 -13.13 7.17 -16.45
C ARG A 441 -11.91 7.34 -15.53
N ARG A 442 -11.25 8.50 -15.64
CA ARG A 442 -10.02 8.84 -14.93
C ARG A 442 -10.29 10.01 -13.97
N CYS A 443 -11.05 9.73 -12.92
CA CYS A 443 -11.56 10.74 -11.99
C CYS A 443 -10.73 10.89 -10.71
N GLY A 444 -9.62 10.15 -10.60
CA GLY A 444 -8.67 10.28 -9.51
C GLY A 444 -8.02 11.66 -9.48
N ARG A 445 -7.73 12.13 -8.26
CA ARG A 445 -7.08 13.42 -7.99
C ARG A 445 -5.77 13.20 -7.27
N ILE A 446 -4.87 14.16 -7.42
CA ILE A 446 -3.67 14.24 -6.60
C ILE A 446 -4.06 14.73 -5.20
N ILE A 447 -3.54 14.04 -4.18
CA ILE A 447 -3.67 14.43 -2.77
C ILE A 447 -2.33 15.02 -2.34
N ARG A 448 -2.29 16.34 -2.18
CA ARG A 448 -1.14 17.04 -1.61
C ARG A 448 -1.31 17.19 -0.10
N LYS A 449 -0.23 17.01 0.64
CA LYS A 449 -0.23 17.10 2.12
C LYS A 449 0.81 18.10 2.63
#